data_2e05136657bc9245623208cbc50533e4
#
_entry.id   2e05136657bc9245623208cbc50533e4
#
_cell.length_a   1.000
_cell.length_b   1.000
_cell.length_c   1.000
_cell.angle_alpha   90.00
_cell.angle_beta   90.00
_cell.angle_gamma   90.00
#
_symmetry.space_group_name_H-M   'P 1'
#
loop_
_entity.id
_entity.type
_entity.pdbx_description
1 polymer ?
#
loop_
_entity_poly.entity_id
_entity_poly.type
_entity_poly.pdbx_seq_one_letter_code
_entity_poly.pdbx_strand_id
1 'polypeptide(L)'
;MHDTLTYTNIDLSRYCNELDLEACAMKMRISDIVFCILCIYRPPTSNFLNFMYLLESILMQIYSNTTNLIICGDININYLQSSNYKTQLDNLLASYNLSTAVDFPTRITKITSTAIDNVLLTKQKIVIILLNL
;
A
#
# COMPACT_ATOMS: atom_id res chain seq x y z
N MET A 1 8.06 14.82 27.93
CA MET A 1 7.68 15.39 26.62
C MET A 1 6.58 14.53 26.05
N HIS A 2 5.41 15.08 25.89
CA HIS A 2 4.30 14.35 25.28
C HIS A 2 4.39 14.52 23.77
N ASP A 3 4.66 13.42 23.06
CA ASP A 3 4.59 13.42 21.59
C ASP A 3 3.13 13.63 21.20
N THR A 4 2.86 14.74 20.54
CA THR A 4 1.51 15.05 20.06
C THR A 4 1.25 14.28 18.78
N LEU A 5 0.35 13.30 18.86
CA LEU A 5 -0.15 12.60 17.69
C LEU A 5 -1.32 13.37 17.09
N THR A 6 -1.22 13.75 15.84
CA THR A 6 -2.33 14.32 15.08
C THR A 6 -2.60 13.48 13.85
N TYR A 7 -3.87 13.37 13.43
CA TYR A 7 -4.25 12.65 12.24
C TYR A 7 -5.40 13.34 11.52
N THR A 8 -5.46 13.14 10.21
CA THR A 8 -6.56 13.58 9.34
C THR A 8 -6.88 12.48 8.33
N ASN A 9 -8.17 12.27 8.09
CA ASN A 9 -8.60 11.37 7.03
C ASN A 9 -8.44 12.03 5.67
N ILE A 10 -8.07 11.22 4.67
CA ILE A 10 -8.00 11.63 3.28
C ILE A 10 -9.22 11.04 2.57
N ASP A 11 -10.03 11.87 1.93
CA ASP A 11 -11.17 11.41 1.16
C ASP A 11 -10.72 10.81 -0.18
N LEU A 12 -10.89 9.50 -0.32
CA LEU A 12 -10.60 8.73 -1.53
C LEU A 12 -11.86 8.20 -2.22
N SER A 13 -13.05 8.62 -1.79
CA SER A 13 -14.33 8.06 -2.28
C SER A 13 -14.46 8.09 -3.80
N ARG A 14 -13.92 9.14 -4.45
CA ARG A 14 -13.93 9.27 -5.92
C ARG A 14 -13.10 8.22 -6.66
N TYR A 15 -12.17 7.54 -5.97
CA TYR A 15 -11.31 6.50 -6.54
C TYR A 15 -11.72 5.09 -6.12
N CYS A 16 -12.74 4.94 -5.29
CA CYS A 16 -13.19 3.65 -4.80
C CYS A 16 -14.30 3.10 -5.69
N ASN A 17 -14.20 1.81 -5.98
CA ASN A 17 -15.19 1.04 -6.70
C ASN A 17 -15.21 -0.36 -6.08
N GLU A 18 -16.33 -0.78 -5.52
CA GLU A 18 -16.48 -2.08 -4.85
C GLU A 18 -16.08 -3.28 -5.72
N LEU A 19 -16.16 -3.14 -7.05
CA LEU A 19 -15.79 -4.20 -7.98
C LEU A 19 -14.28 -4.28 -8.24
N ASP A 20 -13.54 -3.18 -8.10
CA ASP A 20 -12.16 -3.10 -8.54
C ASP A 20 -11.17 -2.71 -7.45
N LEU A 21 -11.50 -1.74 -6.60
CA LEU A 21 -10.64 -1.24 -5.53
C LEU A 21 -11.45 -0.55 -4.44
N GLU A 22 -11.26 -1.00 -3.21
CA GLU A 22 -11.65 -0.25 -2.02
C GLU A 22 -10.40 0.29 -1.34
N ALA A 23 -10.45 1.54 -0.88
CA ALA A 23 -9.31 2.20 -0.26
C ALA A 23 -9.73 3.21 0.80
N CYS A 24 -8.91 3.33 1.83
CA CYS A 24 -8.99 4.42 2.78
C CYS A 24 -7.59 4.89 3.14
N ALA A 25 -7.44 6.17 3.41
CA ALA A 25 -6.15 6.75 3.77
C ALA A 25 -6.25 7.71 4.93
N MET A 26 -5.17 7.76 5.69
CA MET A 26 -5.02 8.66 6.82
C MET A 26 -3.63 9.27 6.81
N LYS A 27 -3.56 10.57 7.02
CA LYS A 27 -2.31 11.30 7.21
C LYS A 27 -2.09 11.49 8.71
N MET A 28 -0.92 11.11 9.18
CA MET A 28 -0.54 11.20 10.60
C MET A 28 0.74 12.01 10.74
N ARG A 29 0.82 12.75 11.83
CA ARG A 29 2.06 13.41 12.26
C ARG A 29 2.39 12.95 13.67
N ILE A 30 3.61 12.44 13.84
CA ILE A 30 4.20 12.11 15.13
C ILE A 30 5.47 12.95 15.24
N SER A 31 5.51 13.90 16.19
CA SER A 31 6.56 14.91 16.27
C SER A 31 6.70 15.65 14.92
N ASP A 32 7.87 15.63 14.30
CA ASP A 32 8.12 16.26 13.00
C ASP A 32 7.99 15.31 11.81
N ILE A 33 7.60 14.05 12.05
CA ILE A 33 7.52 13.02 11.01
C ILE A 33 6.08 12.89 10.53
N VAL A 34 5.89 12.99 9.21
CA VAL A 34 4.60 12.84 8.55
C VAL A 34 4.53 11.49 7.87
N PHE A 35 3.46 10.74 8.17
CA PHE A 35 3.13 9.46 7.56
C PHE A 35 1.81 9.56 6.81
N CYS A 36 1.71 8.89 5.69
CA CYS A 36 0.44 8.59 5.05
C CYS A 36 0.26 7.06 5.02
N ILE A 37 -0.82 6.58 5.63
CA ILE A 37 -1.17 5.17 5.63
C ILE A 37 -2.35 4.99 4.68
N LEU A 38 -2.17 4.17 3.66
CA LEU A 38 -3.19 3.78 2.69
C LEU A 38 -3.51 2.30 2.88
N CYS A 39 -4.75 1.99 3.22
CA CYS A 39 -5.24 0.62 3.26
C CYS A 39 -6.03 0.34 1.99
N ILE A 40 -5.73 -0.77 1.31
CA ILE A 40 -6.39 -1.15 0.06
C ILE A 40 -6.91 -2.58 0.14
N TYR A 41 -8.03 -2.79 -0.54
CA TYR A 41 -8.57 -4.11 -0.82
C TYR A 41 -8.87 -4.21 -2.31
N ARG A 42 -8.29 -5.21 -2.96
CA ARG A 42 -8.60 -5.57 -4.33
C ARG A 42 -9.42 -6.84 -4.36
N PRO A 43 -10.69 -6.82 -4.81
CA PRO A 43 -11.46 -8.05 -4.99
C PRO A 43 -10.76 -9.02 -5.95
N PRO A 44 -10.86 -10.34 -5.72
CA PRO A 44 -10.20 -11.33 -6.58
C PRO A 44 -10.74 -11.34 -8.01
N THR A 45 -11.97 -10.87 -8.18
CA THR A 45 -12.64 -10.78 -9.49
C THR A 45 -12.53 -9.41 -10.16
N SER A 46 -11.70 -8.51 -9.60
CA SER A 46 -11.54 -7.14 -10.12
C SER A 46 -10.97 -7.13 -11.53
N ASN A 47 -11.34 -6.11 -12.31
CA ASN A 47 -10.62 -5.79 -13.53
C ASN A 47 -9.24 -5.22 -13.18
N PHE A 48 -8.17 -5.88 -13.58
CA PHE A 48 -6.82 -5.50 -13.20
C PHE A 48 -6.41 -4.13 -13.75
N LEU A 49 -6.81 -3.79 -14.97
CA LEU A 49 -6.50 -2.47 -15.56
C LEU A 49 -7.21 -1.35 -14.82
N ASN A 50 -8.46 -1.54 -14.43
CA ASN A 50 -9.20 -0.58 -13.61
C ASN A 50 -8.56 -0.42 -12.23
N PHE A 51 -8.20 -1.53 -11.59
CA PHE A 51 -7.47 -1.50 -10.32
C PHE A 51 -6.18 -0.68 -10.42
N MET A 52 -5.36 -0.94 -11.44
CA MET A 52 -4.10 -0.22 -11.66
C MET A 52 -4.33 1.28 -11.90
N TYR A 53 -5.34 1.63 -12.70
CA TYR A 53 -5.69 3.03 -12.94
C TYR A 53 -6.14 3.75 -11.67
N LEU A 54 -7.00 3.12 -10.87
CA LEU A 54 -7.48 3.69 -9.61
C LEU A 54 -6.34 3.83 -8.58
N LEU A 55 -5.50 2.81 -8.45
CA LEU A 55 -4.34 2.85 -7.55
C LEU A 55 -3.37 3.96 -7.96
N GLU A 56 -3.04 4.08 -9.24
CA GLU A 56 -2.18 5.16 -9.73
C GLU A 56 -2.78 6.53 -9.46
N SER A 57 -4.08 6.71 -9.67
CA SER A 57 -4.78 7.97 -9.39
C SER A 57 -4.69 8.36 -7.91
N ILE A 58 -4.84 7.38 -7.02
CA ILE A 58 -4.66 7.59 -5.57
C ILE A 58 -3.22 7.98 -5.26
N LEU A 59 -2.25 7.25 -5.79
CA LEU A 59 -0.82 7.54 -5.56
C LEU A 59 -0.42 8.93 -6.05
N MET A 60 -0.92 9.36 -7.19
CA MET A 60 -0.69 10.72 -7.71
C MET A 60 -1.22 11.79 -6.74
N GLN A 61 -2.30 11.52 -6.05
CA GLN A 61 -2.89 12.47 -5.09
C GLN A 61 -2.13 12.51 -3.76
N ILE A 62 -1.74 11.35 -3.22
CA ILE A 62 -1.20 11.26 -1.85
C ILE A 62 0.32 11.27 -1.79
N TYR A 63 1.02 10.98 -2.90
CA TYR A 63 2.48 10.91 -2.92
C TYR A 63 3.10 12.29 -2.73
N SER A 64 4.12 12.34 -1.87
CA SER A 64 4.96 13.51 -1.66
C SER A 64 6.36 13.06 -1.28
N ASN A 65 7.39 13.79 -1.72
CA ASN A 65 8.78 13.51 -1.36
C ASN A 65 9.06 13.65 0.14
N THR A 66 8.22 14.38 0.85
CA THR A 66 8.37 14.65 2.29
C THR A 66 7.54 13.74 3.18
N THR A 67 6.62 12.97 2.61
CA THR A 67 5.72 12.08 3.33
C THR A 67 6.22 10.64 3.26
N ASN A 68 6.24 9.95 4.40
CA ASN A 68 6.47 8.52 4.45
C ASN A 68 5.17 7.81 4.09
N LEU A 69 5.16 7.06 2.99
CA LEU A 69 3.98 6.36 2.52
C LEU A 69 4.07 4.87 2.91
N ILE A 70 3.01 4.39 3.55
CA ILE A 70 2.81 2.99 3.91
C ILE A 70 1.50 2.55 3.26
N ILE A 71 1.56 1.51 2.45
CA ILE A 71 0.38 0.88 1.85
C ILE A 71 0.26 -0.51 2.43
N CYS A 72 -0.92 -0.89 2.88
CA CYS A 72 -1.17 -2.23 3.40
C CYS A 72 -2.52 -2.75 2.91
N GLY A 73 -2.69 -4.04 2.89
CA GLY A 73 -3.96 -4.67 2.58
C GLY A 73 -3.87 -5.94 1.74
N ASP A 74 -5.03 -6.43 1.36
CA ASP A 74 -5.19 -7.62 0.51
C ASP A 74 -5.31 -7.17 -0.95
N ILE A 75 -4.27 -7.46 -1.73
CA ILE A 75 -4.19 -7.10 -3.15
C ILE A 75 -4.55 -8.25 -4.09
N ASN A 76 -4.79 -9.45 -3.55
CA ASN A 76 -5.14 -10.65 -4.31
C ASN A 76 -4.20 -10.93 -5.50
N ILE A 77 -2.91 -10.62 -5.35
CA ILE A 77 -1.82 -10.98 -6.27
C ILE A 77 -0.84 -11.81 -5.45
N ASN A 78 -0.60 -13.05 -5.88
CA ASN A 78 0.32 -13.93 -5.15
C ASN A 78 1.78 -13.52 -5.36
N TYR A 79 2.40 -12.95 -4.36
CA TYR A 79 3.79 -12.50 -4.42
C TYR A 79 4.83 -13.63 -4.30
N LEU A 80 4.40 -14.84 -4.01
CA LEU A 80 5.29 -16.02 -4.01
C LEU A 80 5.57 -16.56 -5.44
N GLN A 81 4.81 -16.10 -6.44
CA GLN A 81 4.92 -16.56 -7.82
C GLN A 81 5.11 -15.38 -8.76
N SER A 82 5.93 -15.59 -9.80
CA SER A 82 6.05 -14.62 -10.89
C SER A 82 4.76 -14.58 -11.70
N SER A 83 4.29 -13.38 -11.98
CA SER A 83 3.12 -13.15 -12.83
C SER A 83 3.22 -11.80 -13.53
N ASN A 84 2.48 -11.65 -14.62
CA ASN A 84 2.38 -10.37 -15.31
C ASN A 84 1.77 -9.27 -14.42
N TYR A 85 0.79 -9.63 -13.62
CA TYR A 85 0.16 -8.68 -12.68
C TYR A 85 1.14 -8.20 -11.62
N LYS A 86 1.91 -9.12 -11.04
CA LYS A 86 2.97 -8.76 -10.08
C LYS A 86 3.98 -7.81 -10.72
N THR A 87 4.46 -8.11 -11.92
CA THR A 87 5.44 -7.28 -12.62
C THR A 87 4.91 -5.88 -12.89
N GLN A 88 3.66 -5.76 -13.36
CA GLN A 88 3.04 -4.46 -13.61
C GLN A 88 2.86 -3.65 -12.32
N LEU A 89 2.41 -4.28 -11.25
CA LEU A 89 2.27 -3.62 -9.95
C LEU A 89 3.64 -3.19 -9.40
N ASP A 90 4.64 -4.05 -9.43
CA ASP A 90 5.99 -3.70 -8.98
C ASP A 90 6.58 -2.53 -9.76
N ASN A 91 6.34 -2.44 -11.07
CA ASN A 91 6.77 -1.32 -11.89
C ASN A 91 6.08 -0.01 -11.50
N LEU A 92 4.77 -0.04 -11.25
CA LEU A 92 4.03 1.12 -10.76
C LEU A 92 4.58 1.59 -9.40
N LEU A 93 4.74 0.67 -8.46
CA LEU A 93 5.25 0.96 -7.12
C LEU A 93 6.67 1.52 -7.16
N ALA A 94 7.53 0.98 -8.01
CA ALA A 94 8.90 1.47 -8.18
C ALA A 94 8.94 2.92 -8.65
N SER A 95 8.00 3.35 -9.49
CA SER A 95 7.89 4.74 -9.94
C SER A 95 7.57 5.72 -8.81
N TYR A 96 7.02 5.24 -7.71
CA TYR A 96 6.77 5.99 -6.47
C TYR A 96 7.76 5.64 -5.35
N ASN A 97 8.86 5.00 -5.68
CA ASN A 97 9.89 4.59 -4.72
C ASN A 97 9.37 3.65 -3.61
N LEU A 98 8.36 2.87 -3.94
CA LEU A 98 7.76 1.86 -3.06
C LEU A 98 8.30 0.47 -3.38
N SER A 99 8.39 -0.37 -2.36
CA SER A 99 8.73 -1.78 -2.50
C SER A 99 7.90 -2.62 -1.54
N THR A 100 7.70 -3.90 -1.91
CA THR A 100 7.00 -4.86 -1.07
C THR A 100 7.87 -5.31 0.09
N ALA A 101 7.24 -5.50 1.26
CA ALA A 101 7.91 -5.98 2.47
C ALA A 101 7.54 -7.43 2.82
N VAL A 102 6.49 -7.99 2.20
CA VAL A 102 6.01 -9.34 2.47
C VAL A 102 6.40 -10.28 1.33
N ASP A 103 7.29 -11.21 1.60
CA ASP A 103 7.78 -12.25 0.69
C ASP A 103 7.55 -13.68 1.23
N PHE A 104 6.73 -13.79 2.26
CA PHE A 104 6.36 -15.05 2.91
C PHE A 104 4.85 -15.29 2.82
N PRO A 105 4.38 -16.55 2.99
CA PRO A 105 2.95 -16.85 2.90
C PRO A 105 2.13 -16.12 3.94
N THR A 106 1.07 -15.44 3.50
CA THR A 106 0.08 -14.78 4.38
C THR A 106 -1.21 -15.59 4.48
N ARG A 107 -1.44 -16.49 3.53
CA ARG A 107 -2.56 -17.43 3.54
C ARG A 107 -2.06 -18.84 3.24
N ILE A 108 -2.34 -19.76 4.15
CA ILE A 108 -1.93 -21.18 4.05
C ILE A 108 -3.18 -22.05 4.16
N THR A 109 -3.37 -22.94 3.19
CA THR A 109 -4.36 -24.01 3.24
C THR A 109 -3.66 -25.37 3.24
N LYS A 110 -4.42 -26.46 3.30
CA LYS A 110 -3.83 -27.81 3.23
C LYS A 110 -3.05 -28.10 1.96
N ILE A 111 -3.35 -27.39 0.87
CA ILE A 111 -2.80 -27.63 -0.47
C ILE A 111 -2.16 -26.39 -1.12
N THR A 112 -2.35 -25.20 -0.56
CA THR A 112 -1.85 -23.95 -1.15
C THR A 112 -1.20 -23.04 -0.13
N SER A 113 -0.26 -22.26 -0.62
CA SER A 113 0.45 -21.23 0.15
C SER A 113 0.55 -19.98 -0.73
N THR A 114 0.00 -18.86 -0.28
CA THR A 114 -0.03 -17.61 -1.06
C THR A 114 0.35 -16.40 -0.21
N ALA A 115 0.91 -15.37 -0.83
CA ALA A 115 1.18 -14.07 -0.23
C ALA A 115 0.35 -13.01 -0.97
N ILE A 116 -0.91 -12.86 -0.60
CA ILE A 116 -1.87 -11.92 -1.19
C ILE A 116 -2.07 -10.64 -0.37
N ASP A 117 -1.75 -10.68 0.90
CA ASP A 117 -1.68 -9.52 1.77
C ASP A 117 -0.26 -8.96 1.72
N ASN A 118 -0.11 -7.65 1.65
CA ASN A 118 1.21 -7.05 1.57
C ASN A 118 1.31 -5.74 2.33
N VAL A 119 2.55 -5.35 2.60
CA VAL A 119 2.92 -4.05 3.12
C VAL A 119 3.95 -3.44 2.17
N LEU A 120 3.66 -2.27 1.66
CA LEU A 120 4.46 -1.55 0.67
C LEU A 120 4.99 -0.28 1.32
N LEU A 121 6.29 -0.08 1.26
CA LEU A 121 6.96 0.98 2.00
C LEU A 121 7.91 1.77 1.10
N THR A 122 8.06 3.06 1.39
CA THR A 122 9.07 3.89 0.73
C THR A 122 10.47 3.48 1.20
N LYS A 123 11.35 3.15 0.24
CA LYS A 123 12.62 2.43 0.47
C LYS A 123 13.60 3.09 1.45
N GLN A 124 13.66 4.41 1.50
CA GLN A 124 14.74 5.10 2.23
C GLN A 124 14.42 5.47 3.67
N LYS A 125 13.19 5.26 4.12
CA LYS A 125 12.73 5.81 5.40
C LYS A 125 12.37 4.78 6.46
N ILE A 126 12.36 3.50 6.11
CA ILE A 126 12.05 2.40 7.05
C ILE A 126 13.06 2.36 8.20
N VAL A 127 14.34 2.53 7.90
CA VAL A 127 15.41 2.47 8.90
C VAL A 127 15.26 3.60 9.93
N ILE A 128 14.87 4.79 9.49
CA ILE A 128 14.68 5.94 10.38
C ILE A 128 13.45 5.74 11.28
N ILE A 129 12.38 5.16 10.74
CA ILE A 129 11.16 4.86 11.51
C ILE A 129 11.45 3.84 12.61
N LEU A 130 12.14 2.75 12.27
CA LEU A 130 12.48 1.67 13.20
C LEU A 130 13.50 2.11 14.27
N LEU A 131 14.39 3.04 13.96
CA LEU A 131 15.38 3.54 14.90
C LEU A 131 14.81 4.60 15.88
N ASN A 132 13.66 5.21 15.55
CA ASN A 132 13.02 6.23 16.38
C ASN A 132 11.81 5.70 17.16
N LEU A 133 11.48 4.41 17.02
CA LEU A 133 10.49 3.74 17.83
C LEU A 133 11.10 3.15 19.10
#